data_c1c04a2cf8160dbf88e3ccfb7a6f3d55
#
_entry.id   c1c04a2cf8160dbf88e3ccfb7a6f3d55
#
_cell.length_a   1.000
_cell.length_b   1.000
_cell.length_c   1.000
_cell.angle_alpha   90.00
_cell.angle_beta   90.00
_cell.angle_gamma   90.00
#
_symmetry.space_group_name_H-M   'P 1'
#
loop_
_entity.id
_entity.type
_entity.pdbx_description
1 polymer ?
#
loop_
_entity_poly.entity_id
_entity_poly.type
_entity_poly.pdbx_seq_one_letter_code
_entity_poly.pdbx_strand_id
1 'polypeptide(L)'
;MKKILALLLAGCMALALCACGTPAEPADETGSGGDANASANGDTVVIGVFEPLSGDNGAGGKQEVLGMQYANAETPTVDIGGKTYNVKLEVVDNESSNDKAVSAASNLISKNVSIILGSYGSGVSIAASDTFAQAKIPAVGVTCTNPQITEGNDHYFRICFLDPFQGTVLANFAKDELKAEKVYCLGQLGNDYDQGLMNYFKQAAEKLGMECVVESFP
;
A
#
# COMPACT_ATOMS: atom_id res chain seq x y z
N MET A 1 -38.80 -9.25 -47.08
CA MET A 1 -38.63 -8.39 -45.88
C MET A 1 -37.22 -8.42 -45.30
N LYS A 2 -36.48 -9.55 -45.32
CA LYS A 2 -35.12 -9.62 -44.74
C LYS A 2 -34.00 -8.90 -45.54
N LYS A 3 -34.20 -8.64 -46.83
CA LYS A 3 -33.21 -7.91 -47.67
C LYS A 3 -33.33 -6.38 -47.63
N ILE A 4 -34.46 -5.84 -47.21
CA ILE A 4 -34.69 -4.40 -47.05
C ILE A 4 -34.14 -3.89 -45.72
N LEU A 5 -34.10 -4.74 -44.68
CA LEU A 5 -33.57 -4.39 -43.38
C LEU A 5 -32.04 -4.29 -43.36
N ALA A 6 -31.35 -5.06 -44.21
CA ALA A 6 -29.90 -5.02 -44.39
C ALA A 6 -29.38 -3.74 -45.08
N LEU A 7 -30.19 -3.17 -45.98
CA LEU A 7 -29.87 -1.92 -46.70
C LEU A 7 -30.06 -0.66 -45.84
N LEU A 8 -30.97 -0.70 -44.87
CA LEU A 8 -31.18 0.39 -43.90
C LEU A 8 -30.09 0.47 -42.84
N LEU A 9 -29.48 -0.63 -42.45
CA LEU A 9 -28.36 -0.65 -41.49
C LEU A 9 -27.04 -0.17 -42.13
N ALA A 10 -26.83 -0.37 -43.43
CA ALA A 10 -25.64 0.09 -44.16
C ALA A 10 -25.66 1.60 -44.43
N GLY A 11 -26.84 2.21 -44.49
CA GLY A 11 -27.02 3.64 -44.74
C GLY A 11 -26.74 4.55 -43.53
N CYS A 12 -26.86 4.02 -42.30
CA CYS A 12 -26.64 4.80 -41.09
C CYS A 12 -25.15 4.94 -40.68
N MET A 13 -24.25 4.12 -41.23
CA MET A 13 -22.82 4.21 -40.92
C MET A 13 -22.04 5.22 -41.82
N ALA A 14 -22.65 5.75 -42.88
CA ALA A 14 -21.98 6.65 -43.81
C ALA A 14 -22.20 8.14 -43.51
N LEU A 15 -22.98 8.51 -42.51
CA LEU A 15 -23.34 9.91 -42.18
C LEU A 15 -22.71 10.48 -40.93
N ALA A 16 -21.76 9.74 -40.26
CA ALA A 16 -21.12 10.19 -39.05
C ALA A 16 -19.73 10.85 -39.23
N LEU A 17 -19.32 11.18 -40.45
CA LEU A 17 -17.97 11.68 -40.78
C LEU A 17 -17.86 13.11 -41.25
N CYS A 18 -18.88 13.96 -41.08
CA CYS A 18 -18.81 15.38 -41.45
C CYS A 18 -19.42 16.28 -40.37
N ALA A 19 -18.62 16.56 -39.32
CA ALA A 19 -18.81 17.71 -38.46
C ALA A 19 -17.45 18.28 -38.04
N CYS A 20 -16.75 18.93 -38.97
CA CYS A 20 -15.74 19.92 -38.66
C CYS A 20 -16.45 21.25 -38.47
N GLY A 21 -16.33 21.86 -37.31
CA GLY A 21 -16.87 23.17 -36.98
C GLY A 21 -15.96 23.93 -36.02
N THR A 22 -15.20 24.84 -36.59
CA THR A 22 -14.66 26.15 -36.12
C THR A 22 -14.07 26.30 -34.70
N PRO A 23 -12.94 27.03 -34.60
CA PRO A 23 -12.17 27.22 -33.37
C PRO A 23 -12.73 28.35 -32.50
N ALA A 24 -12.79 28.15 -31.22
CA ALA A 24 -12.94 29.22 -30.24
C ALA A 24 -11.57 29.52 -29.62
N GLU A 25 -11.27 30.81 -29.48
CA GLU A 25 -10.05 31.41 -28.95
C GLU A 25 -9.77 31.07 -27.46
N PRO A 26 -8.54 31.23 -27.01
CA PRO A 26 -8.05 30.66 -25.75
C PRO A 26 -8.35 31.57 -24.57
N ALA A 27 -8.82 30.95 -23.48
CA ALA A 27 -8.73 31.53 -22.14
C ALA A 27 -7.39 31.15 -21.54
N ASP A 28 -6.62 32.17 -21.19
CA ASP A 28 -5.34 32.15 -20.51
C ASP A 28 -5.55 31.66 -19.03
N GLU A 29 -5.07 30.47 -18.71
CA GLU A 29 -4.87 30.06 -17.32
C GLU A 29 -3.46 29.49 -17.18
N THR A 30 -2.59 30.32 -16.62
CA THR A 30 -1.27 29.97 -16.14
C THR A 30 -1.39 29.00 -14.95
N GLY A 31 -1.32 27.71 -15.23
CA GLY A 31 -1.09 26.62 -14.30
C GLY A 31 0.21 25.93 -14.67
N SER A 32 1.30 26.35 -14.05
CA SER A 32 2.61 25.69 -14.17
C SER A 32 2.55 24.29 -13.57
N GLY A 33 2.17 23.32 -14.37
CA GLY A 33 2.38 21.91 -14.12
C GLY A 33 3.57 21.47 -14.98
N GLY A 34 4.72 21.29 -14.37
CA GLY A 34 5.90 20.78 -15.06
C GLY A 34 5.63 19.37 -15.58
N ASP A 35 5.43 19.26 -16.89
CA ASP A 35 5.52 18.01 -17.63
C ASP A 35 6.98 17.52 -17.56
N ALA A 36 7.28 16.71 -16.55
CA ALA A 36 8.46 15.88 -16.57
C ALA A 36 8.23 14.80 -17.66
N ASN A 37 8.54 15.16 -18.89
CA ASN A 37 8.62 14.23 -20.01
C ASN A 37 9.82 13.30 -19.75
N ALA A 38 9.64 12.26 -18.92
CA ALA A 38 10.62 11.24 -18.69
C ALA A 38 10.83 10.48 -20.00
N SER A 39 11.96 10.72 -20.63
CA SER A 39 12.44 10.00 -21.79
C SER A 39 12.41 8.50 -21.51
N ALA A 40 11.61 7.77 -22.28
CA ALA A 40 11.48 6.32 -22.24
C ALA A 40 12.75 5.66 -22.82
N ASN A 41 13.85 5.69 -22.10
CA ASN A 41 15.05 4.92 -22.40
C ASN A 41 15.56 4.27 -21.11
N GLY A 42 15.48 2.97 -21.04
CA GLY A 42 16.29 1.96 -20.31
C GLY A 42 16.84 2.21 -18.90
N ASP A 43 16.74 3.40 -18.36
CA ASP A 43 17.41 3.88 -17.16
C ASP A 43 16.43 4.27 -16.06
N THR A 44 15.46 3.41 -15.79
CA THR A 44 14.44 3.65 -14.76
C THR A 44 14.43 2.50 -13.76
N VAL A 45 14.52 2.83 -12.48
CA VAL A 45 14.21 1.93 -11.37
C VAL A 45 12.74 2.11 -11.01
N VAL A 46 11.96 1.05 -11.07
CA VAL A 46 10.55 1.07 -10.68
C VAL A 46 10.42 0.55 -9.26
N ILE A 47 9.90 1.38 -8.37
CA ILE A 47 9.57 1.02 -6.99
C ILE A 47 8.08 0.72 -6.93
N GLY A 48 7.71 -0.50 -6.51
CA GLY A 48 6.33 -0.87 -6.25
C GLY A 48 5.86 -0.27 -4.93
N VAL A 49 4.67 0.29 -4.92
CA VAL A 49 4.02 0.80 -3.72
C VAL A 49 2.76 -0.03 -3.48
N PHE A 50 2.82 -0.87 -2.44
CA PHE A 50 1.78 -1.82 -2.06
C PHE A 50 1.03 -1.29 -0.84
N GLU A 51 0.04 -0.42 -1.06
CA GLU A 51 -0.64 0.29 0.02
C GLU A 51 -2.17 0.23 -0.12
N PRO A 52 -2.93 0.27 0.98
CA PRO A 52 -4.36 0.47 0.88
C PRO A 52 -4.67 1.93 0.51
N LEU A 53 -5.33 2.12 -0.62
CA LEU A 53 -5.90 3.42 -1.00
C LEU A 53 -7.41 3.47 -0.74
N SER A 54 -7.99 2.31 -0.44
CA SER A 54 -9.39 2.12 -0.11
C SER A 54 -9.57 1.10 1.02
N GLY A 55 -10.80 0.85 1.43
CA GLY A 55 -11.12 0.00 2.58
C GLY A 55 -10.79 0.65 3.93
N ASP A 56 -10.77 -0.15 4.98
CA ASP A 56 -10.71 0.32 6.37
C ASP A 56 -9.42 1.10 6.69
N ASN A 57 -8.31 0.70 6.10
CA ASN A 57 -7.00 1.32 6.29
C ASN A 57 -6.65 2.36 5.21
N GLY A 58 -7.55 2.66 4.29
CA GLY A 58 -7.29 3.53 3.14
C GLY A 58 -6.83 4.95 3.50
N ALA A 59 -7.24 5.47 4.66
CA ALA A 59 -6.79 6.78 5.13
C ALA A 59 -5.30 6.76 5.52
N GLY A 60 -4.86 5.73 6.24
CA GLY A 60 -3.46 5.55 6.63
C GLY A 60 -2.55 5.29 5.44
N GLY A 61 -2.92 4.35 4.57
CA GLY A 61 -2.14 4.03 3.38
C GLY A 61 -1.95 5.22 2.43
N LYS A 62 -2.95 6.07 2.27
CA LYS A 62 -2.80 7.33 1.51
C LYS A 62 -1.75 8.27 2.10
N GLN A 63 -1.60 8.32 3.41
CA GLN A 63 -0.56 9.13 4.05
C GLN A 63 0.84 8.56 3.78
N GLU A 64 0.99 7.23 3.81
CA GLU A 64 2.25 6.59 3.45
C GLU A 64 2.61 6.84 1.98
N VAL A 65 1.64 6.67 1.06
CA VAL A 65 1.84 6.97 -0.37
C VAL A 65 2.23 8.41 -0.59
N LEU A 66 1.60 9.37 0.11
CA LEU A 66 1.96 10.78 0.03
C LEU A 66 3.42 11.02 0.46
N GLY A 67 3.86 10.37 1.55
CA GLY A 67 5.25 10.43 2.00
C GLY A 67 6.24 9.88 0.96
N MET A 68 5.91 8.75 0.34
CA MET A 68 6.73 8.15 -0.74
C MET A 68 6.79 9.04 -1.97
N GLN A 69 5.66 9.63 -2.37
CA GLN A 69 5.59 10.58 -3.50
C GLN A 69 6.41 11.85 -3.22
N TYR A 70 6.34 12.38 -2.00
CA TYR A 70 7.14 13.52 -1.59
C TYR A 70 8.64 13.21 -1.66
N ALA A 71 9.06 12.08 -1.10
CA ALA A 71 10.46 11.63 -1.15
C ALA A 71 10.96 11.45 -2.60
N ASN A 72 10.12 10.87 -3.47
CA ASN A 72 10.45 10.72 -4.89
C ASN A 72 10.53 12.06 -5.64
N ALA A 73 9.71 13.03 -5.28
CA ALA A 73 9.76 14.38 -5.85
C ALA A 73 11.04 15.12 -5.44
N GLU A 74 11.48 14.98 -4.19
CA GLU A 74 12.73 15.55 -3.69
C GLU A 74 13.98 14.84 -4.26
N THR A 75 13.88 13.54 -4.51
CA THR A 75 15.00 12.70 -5.00
C THR A 75 14.51 11.81 -6.14
N PRO A 76 14.32 12.37 -7.35
CA PRO A 76 13.72 11.66 -8.48
C PRO A 76 14.70 10.69 -9.18
N THR A 77 15.94 10.64 -8.74
CA THR A 77 16.99 9.79 -9.34
C THR A 77 17.78 9.05 -8.28
N VAL A 78 18.42 7.94 -8.68
CA VAL A 78 19.33 7.17 -7.84
C VAL A 78 20.57 6.76 -8.63
N ASP A 79 21.74 6.80 -8.01
CA ASP A 79 22.98 6.33 -8.61
C ASP A 79 23.26 4.88 -8.19
N ILE A 80 23.37 3.99 -9.16
CA ILE A 80 23.67 2.57 -8.96
C ILE A 80 24.86 2.19 -9.83
N GLY A 81 25.97 1.77 -9.20
CA GLY A 81 27.15 1.35 -9.93
C GLY A 81 27.78 2.43 -10.81
N GLY A 82 27.66 3.70 -10.44
CA GLY A 82 28.17 4.85 -11.19
C GLY A 82 27.28 5.31 -12.35
N LYS A 83 26.06 4.79 -12.44
CA LYS A 83 25.06 5.21 -13.43
C LYS A 83 23.84 5.76 -12.71
N THR A 84 23.33 6.89 -13.18
CA THR A 84 22.10 7.53 -12.66
C THR A 84 20.87 6.95 -13.34
N TYR A 85 19.88 6.59 -12.52
CA TYR A 85 18.58 6.08 -12.94
C TYR A 85 17.47 7.00 -12.47
N ASN A 86 16.45 7.17 -13.28
CA ASN A 86 15.19 7.78 -12.82
C ASN A 86 14.46 6.83 -11.88
N VAL A 87 13.79 7.37 -10.87
CA VAL A 87 12.93 6.59 -9.96
C VAL A 87 11.47 6.81 -10.32
N LYS A 88 10.74 5.73 -10.54
CA LYS A 88 9.29 5.74 -10.78
C LYS A 88 8.58 4.97 -9.68
N LEU A 89 7.53 5.54 -9.12
CA LEU A 89 6.63 4.81 -8.23
C LEU A 89 5.49 4.18 -9.03
N GLU A 90 5.24 2.91 -8.77
CA GLU A 90 4.12 2.16 -9.32
C GLU A 90 3.19 1.76 -8.17
N VAL A 91 2.06 2.44 -8.05
CA VAL A 91 1.15 2.31 -6.90
C VAL A 91 0.03 1.33 -7.22
N VAL A 92 -0.21 0.39 -6.33
CA VAL A 92 -1.33 -0.56 -6.41
C VAL A 92 -2.09 -0.56 -5.09
N ASP A 93 -3.39 -0.38 -5.17
CA ASP A 93 -4.32 -0.48 -4.05
C ASP A 93 -4.54 -1.95 -3.66
N ASN A 94 -4.27 -2.33 -2.42
CA ASN A 94 -4.58 -3.64 -1.87
C ASN A 94 -5.95 -3.68 -1.16
N GLU A 95 -6.70 -2.57 -1.18
CA GLU A 95 -8.07 -2.41 -0.69
C GLU A 95 -8.23 -2.75 0.81
N SER A 96 -7.17 -2.72 1.61
CA SER A 96 -7.16 -3.20 3.01
C SER A 96 -7.61 -4.66 3.17
N SER A 97 -7.50 -5.48 2.13
CA SER A 97 -8.12 -6.80 2.05
C SER A 97 -7.05 -7.91 1.93
N ASN A 98 -7.03 -8.83 2.90
CA ASN A 98 -6.16 -10.01 2.83
C ASN A 98 -6.45 -10.85 1.57
N ASP A 99 -7.71 -10.95 1.15
CA ASP A 99 -8.12 -11.68 -0.05
C ASP A 99 -7.59 -11.03 -1.35
N LYS A 100 -7.41 -9.72 -1.35
CA LYS A 100 -6.89 -8.97 -2.51
C LYS A 100 -5.36 -8.86 -2.52
N ALA A 101 -4.73 -9.08 -1.40
CA ALA A 101 -3.30 -8.88 -1.21
C ALA A 101 -2.44 -9.61 -2.24
N VAL A 102 -2.72 -10.90 -2.49
CA VAL A 102 -1.97 -11.73 -3.46
C VAL A 102 -2.14 -11.20 -4.89
N SER A 103 -3.35 -10.78 -5.27
CA SER A 103 -3.61 -10.25 -6.61
C SER A 103 -2.94 -8.89 -6.82
N ALA A 104 -2.96 -8.02 -5.82
CA ALA A 104 -2.28 -6.72 -5.83
C ALA A 104 -0.74 -6.89 -5.89
N ALA A 105 -0.19 -7.82 -5.11
CA ALA A 105 1.22 -8.19 -5.15
C ALA A 105 1.64 -8.70 -6.55
N SER A 106 0.87 -9.61 -7.12
CA SER A 106 1.11 -10.16 -8.46
C SER A 106 1.04 -9.08 -9.55
N ASN A 107 0.14 -8.10 -9.40
CA ASN A 107 0.05 -6.94 -10.28
C ASN A 107 1.36 -6.12 -10.26
N LEU A 108 1.90 -5.80 -9.07
CA LEU A 108 3.20 -5.10 -8.97
C LEU A 108 4.35 -5.90 -9.59
N ILE A 109 4.40 -7.21 -9.32
CA ILE A 109 5.43 -8.10 -9.89
C ILE A 109 5.39 -8.06 -11.42
N SER A 110 4.18 -8.09 -12.02
CA SER A 110 4.01 -8.03 -13.47
C SER A 110 4.51 -6.72 -14.11
N LYS A 111 4.67 -5.67 -13.31
CA LYS A 111 5.19 -4.36 -13.75
C LYS A 111 6.71 -4.25 -13.63
N ASN A 112 7.40 -5.36 -13.33
CA ASN A 112 8.85 -5.44 -13.21
C ASN A 112 9.42 -4.45 -12.18
N VAL A 113 8.78 -4.34 -11.02
CA VAL A 113 9.28 -3.52 -9.91
C VAL A 113 10.56 -4.14 -9.32
N SER A 114 11.50 -3.29 -8.91
CA SER A 114 12.79 -3.71 -8.36
C SER A 114 12.75 -3.95 -6.86
N ILE A 115 11.88 -3.23 -6.16
CA ILE A 115 11.65 -3.31 -4.71
C ILE A 115 10.20 -2.88 -4.44
N ILE A 116 9.65 -3.33 -3.32
CA ILE A 116 8.29 -2.99 -2.90
C ILE A 116 8.34 -2.25 -1.56
N LEU A 117 7.58 -1.17 -1.44
CA LEU A 117 7.33 -0.45 -0.20
C LEU A 117 5.89 -0.67 0.24
N GLY A 118 5.67 -0.85 1.52
CA GLY A 118 4.33 -1.06 2.12
C GLY A 118 4.24 -2.40 2.85
N SER A 119 3.14 -2.66 3.48
CA SER A 119 1.85 -1.99 3.46
C SER A 119 1.52 -1.36 4.83
N TYR A 120 0.58 -0.41 4.83
CA TYR A 120 -0.16 -0.07 6.04
C TYR A 120 -1.13 -1.22 6.36
N GLY A 121 -0.90 -1.90 7.46
CA GLY A 121 -1.70 -3.06 7.86
C GLY A 121 -0.93 -4.39 7.80
N SER A 122 -0.91 -5.09 8.94
CA SER A 122 -0.14 -6.33 9.07
C SER A 122 -0.75 -7.48 8.27
N GLY A 123 -2.09 -7.63 8.28
CA GLY A 123 -2.76 -8.75 7.62
C GLY A 123 -2.49 -8.82 6.12
N VAL A 124 -2.62 -7.70 5.41
CA VAL A 124 -2.34 -7.63 3.95
C VAL A 124 -0.86 -7.87 3.64
N SER A 125 0.04 -7.43 4.54
CA SER A 125 1.48 -7.68 4.41
C SER A 125 1.81 -9.15 4.58
N ILE A 126 1.22 -9.82 5.60
CA ILE A 126 1.36 -11.27 5.81
C ILE A 126 0.84 -12.04 4.60
N ALA A 127 -0.36 -11.71 4.13
CA ALA A 127 -0.99 -12.40 3.00
C ALA A 127 -0.20 -12.28 1.67
N ALA A 128 0.53 -11.17 1.47
CA ALA A 128 1.34 -10.93 0.27
C ALA A 128 2.79 -11.44 0.40
N SER A 129 3.28 -11.70 1.61
CA SER A 129 4.70 -11.93 1.89
C SER A 129 5.33 -13.06 1.08
N ASP A 130 4.66 -14.20 0.98
CA ASP A 130 5.13 -15.34 0.20
C ASP A 130 5.17 -15.05 -1.30
N THR A 131 4.25 -14.23 -1.81
CA THR A 131 4.20 -13.85 -3.23
C THR A 131 5.45 -13.03 -3.60
N PHE A 132 5.87 -12.11 -2.75
CA PHE A 132 7.10 -11.33 -2.95
C PHE A 132 8.36 -12.21 -2.83
N ALA A 133 8.40 -13.10 -1.83
CA ALA A 133 9.51 -14.03 -1.63
C ALA A 133 9.69 -14.98 -2.82
N GLN A 134 8.62 -15.56 -3.34
CA GLN A 134 8.66 -16.43 -4.52
C GLN A 134 9.15 -15.70 -5.77
N ALA A 135 8.79 -14.43 -5.93
CA ALA A 135 9.27 -13.58 -7.01
C ALA A 135 10.71 -13.07 -6.78
N LYS A 136 11.29 -13.29 -5.58
CA LYS A 136 12.60 -12.80 -5.16
C LYS A 136 12.71 -11.27 -5.25
N ILE A 137 11.62 -10.56 -5.01
CA ILE A 137 11.57 -9.11 -4.96
C ILE A 137 11.58 -8.69 -3.49
N PRO A 138 12.56 -7.90 -3.04
CA PRO A 138 12.60 -7.43 -1.66
C PRO A 138 11.41 -6.48 -1.39
N ALA A 139 10.77 -6.64 -0.24
CA ALA A 139 9.73 -5.77 0.27
C ALA A 139 10.17 -5.11 1.58
N VAL A 140 9.79 -3.85 1.78
CA VAL A 140 10.09 -3.08 3.00
C VAL A 140 8.79 -2.57 3.60
N GLY A 141 8.41 -3.13 4.73
CA GLY A 141 7.26 -2.70 5.52
C GLY A 141 7.51 -1.35 6.18
N VAL A 142 6.56 -0.44 6.03
CA VAL A 142 6.64 0.94 6.56
C VAL A 142 6.07 0.99 7.98
N THR A 143 4.83 0.54 8.18
CA THR A 143 4.16 0.55 9.49
C THR A 143 3.56 -0.79 9.91
N CYS A 144 3.77 -1.84 9.15
CA CYS A 144 3.28 -3.18 9.46
C CYS A 144 4.15 -3.86 10.54
N THR A 145 3.68 -3.86 11.78
CA THR A 145 4.46 -4.16 12.99
C THR A 145 4.42 -5.62 13.45
N ASN A 146 3.52 -6.45 12.89
CA ASN A 146 3.39 -7.84 13.29
C ASN A 146 4.66 -8.65 12.94
N PRO A 147 5.27 -9.40 13.88
CA PRO A 147 6.48 -10.20 13.64
C PRO A 147 6.36 -11.19 12.48
N GLN A 148 5.19 -11.79 12.28
CA GLN A 148 4.94 -12.83 11.26
C GLN A 148 5.29 -12.39 9.83
N ILE A 149 5.29 -11.07 9.55
CA ILE A 149 5.59 -10.53 8.21
C ILE A 149 7.00 -10.89 7.76
N THR A 150 7.96 -10.88 8.66
CA THR A 150 9.38 -11.14 8.37
C THR A 150 9.88 -12.46 8.93
N GLU A 151 9.07 -13.17 9.72
CA GLU A 151 9.44 -14.45 10.29
C GLU A 151 9.56 -15.51 9.18
N GLY A 152 10.78 -16.05 9.01
CA GLY A 152 11.07 -17.05 7.98
C GLY A 152 11.03 -16.53 6.54
N ASN A 153 11.02 -15.22 6.34
CA ASN A 153 11.01 -14.59 5.01
C ASN A 153 12.24 -13.69 4.80
N ASP A 154 13.20 -14.16 4.02
CA ASP A 154 14.46 -13.45 3.71
C ASP A 154 14.28 -12.29 2.70
N HIS A 155 13.06 -12.07 2.20
CA HIS A 155 12.74 -11.03 1.23
C HIS A 155 11.85 -9.92 1.78
N TYR A 156 11.38 -10.04 3.04
CA TYR A 156 10.59 -9.00 3.66
C TYR A 156 11.36 -8.35 4.81
N PHE A 157 11.57 -7.06 4.71
CA PHE A 157 12.25 -6.20 5.69
C PHE A 157 11.24 -5.21 6.29
N ARG A 158 11.64 -4.48 7.33
CA ARG A 158 10.81 -3.39 7.87
C ARG A 158 11.66 -2.27 8.45
N ILE A 159 11.10 -1.07 8.51
CA ILE A 159 11.71 0.10 9.16
C ILE A 159 10.98 0.51 10.44
N CYS A 160 9.85 -0.11 10.76
CA CYS A 160 9.10 0.12 11.99
C CYS A 160 9.52 -0.84 13.13
N PHE A 161 9.10 -0.50 14.34
CA PHE A 161 9.21 -1.39 15.50
C PHE A 161 8.26 -2.60 15.40
N LEU A 162 8.39 -3.53 16.34
CA LEU A 162 7.59 -4.75 16.42
C LEU A 162 6.52 -4.67 17.51
N ASP A 163 5.40 -5.36 17.32
CA ASP A 163 4.32 -5.46 18.30
C ASP A 163 4.77 -5.93 19.70
N PRO A 164 5.72 -6.88 19.89
CA PRO A 164 6.24 -7.21 21.20
C PRO A 164 6.84 -6.02 21.97
N PHE A 165 7.56 -5.14 21.25
CA PHE A 165 8.09 -3.90 21.82
C PHE A 165 6.96 -2.94 22.16
N GLN A 166 6.01 -2.73 21.23
CA GLN A 166 4.85 -1.85 21.44
C GLN A 166 4.01 -2.31 22.64
N GLY A 167 3.69 -3.59 22.72
CA GLY A 167 2.95 -4.17 23.85
C GLY A 167 3.66 -3.97 25.18
N THR A 168 4.99 -4.14 25.20
CA THR A 168 5.82 -3.93 26.40
C THR A 168 5.81 -2.46 26.84
N VAL A 169 5.98 -1.52 25.89
CA VAL A 169 5.96 -0.08 26.19
C VAL A 169 4.61 0.37 26.73
N LEU A 170 3.52 -0.09 26.10
CA LEU A 170 2.16 0.23 26.55
C LEU A 170 1.86 -0.33 27.95
N ALA A 171 2.31 -1.56 28.25
CA ALA A 171 2.11 -2.15 29.56
C ALA A 171 2.91 -1.42 30.66
N ASN A 172 4.17 -1.04 30.40
CA ASN A 172 4.95 -0.24 31.33
C ASN A 172 4.31 1.13 31.57
N PHE A 173 3.84 1.80 30.50
CA PHE A 173 3.14 3.07 30.64
C PHE A 173 1.88 2.93 31.50
N ALA A 174 1.07 1.90 31.26
CA ALA A 174 -0.12 1.65 32.08
C ALA A 174 0.24 1.42 33.55
N LYS A 175 1.30 0.65 33.84
CA LYS A 175 1.74 0.36 35.20
C LYS A 175 2.39 1.55 35.88
N ASP A 176 3.36 2.18 35.20
CA ASP A 176 4.27 3.15 35.84
C ASP A 176 3.69 4.56 35.85
N GLU A 177 2.98 4.98 34.80
CA GLU A 177 2.41 6.32 34.70
C GLU A 177 0.96 6.37 35.18
N LEU A 178 0.14 5.40 34.73
CA LEU A 178 -1.29 5.37 35.07
C LEU A 178 -1.58 4.65 36.37
N LYS A 179 -0.60 3.93 36.95
CA LYS A 179 -0.75 3.12 38.18
C LYS A 179 -1.88 2.10 38.08
N ALA A 180 -2.10 1.57 36.86
CA ALA A 180 -3.18 0.64 36.61
C ALA A 180 -2.94 -0.70 37.31
N GLU A 181 -3.98 -1.25 37.92
CA GLU A 181 -4.00 -2.60 38.47
C GLU A 181 -4.77 -3.56 37.53
N LYS A 182 -5.66 -2.99 36.72
CA LYS A 182 -6.47 -3.69 35.72
C LYS A 182 -6.51 -2.92 34.42
N VAL A 183 -6.36 -3.64 33.31
CA VAL A 183 -6.40 -3.11 31.95
C VAL A 183 -7.39 -3.89 31.10
N TYR A 184 -7.91 -3.24 30.07
CA TYR A 184 -8.87 -3.82 29.15
C TYR A 184 -8.40 -3.58 27.71
N CYS A 185 -8.32 -4.66 26.93
CA CYS A 185 -8.00 -4.61 25.50
C CYS A 185 -9.24 -4.93 24.69
N LEU A 186 -9.50 -4.12 23.68
CA LEU A 186 -10.56 -4.31 22.70
C LEU A 186 -9.99 -4.19 21.30
N GLY A 187 -10.17 -5.22 20.47
CA GLY A 187 -9.68 -5.22 19.08
C GLY A 187 -10.65 -5.91 18.14
N GLN A 188 -10.44 -5.72 16.86
CA GLN A 188 -11.27 -6.30 15.82
C GLN A 188 -10.97 -7.80 15.67
N LEU A 189 -12.02 -8.62 15.62
CA LEU A 189 -11.87 -10.05 15.35
C LEU A 189 -11.40 -10.27 13.91
N GLY A 190 -10.37 -11.11 13.76
CA GLY A 190 -9.77 -11.42 12.45
C GLY A 190 -8.80 -10.36 11.92
N ASN A 191 -8.54 -9.29 12.68
CA ASN A 191 -7.49 -8.34 12.37
C ASN A 191 -6.15 -8.81 12.95
N ASP A 192 -5.19 -9.16 12.11
CA ASP A 192 -3.91 -9.74 12.52
C ASP A 192 -3.05 -8.78 13.38
N TYR A 193 -3.15 -7.47 13.13
CA TYR A 193 -2.48 -6.47 13.95
C TYR A 193 -3.10 -6.41 15.36
N ASP A 194 -4.41 -6.24 15.46
CA ASP A 194 -5.11 -6.13 16.74
C ASP A 194 -4.88 -7.36 17.59
N GLN A 195 -5.07 -8.55 17.03
CA GLN A 195 -4.91 -9.81 17.75
C GLN A 195 -3.46 -10.02 18.22
N GLY A 196 -2.48 -9.70 17.38
CA GLY A 196 -1.07 -9.76 17.70
C GLY A 196 -0.72 -8.81 18.84
N LEU A 197 -1.03 -7.52 18.71
CA LEU A 197 -0.69 -6.51 19.70
C LEU A 197 -1.38 -6.75 21.05
N MET A 198 -2.67 -7.10 21.04
CA MET A 198 -3.40 -7.43 22.28
C MET A 198 -2.74 -8.59 23.05
N ASN A 199 -2.29 -9.62 22.31
CA ASN A 199 -1.60 -10.75 22.93
C ASN A 199 -0.27 -10.34 23.57
N TYR A 200 0.55 -9.54 22.89
CA TYR A 200 1.83 -9.05 23.45
C TYR A 200 1.62 -8.08 24.60
N PHE A 201 0.64 -7.20 24.52
CA PHE A 201 0.29 -6.31 25.61
C PHE A 201 -0.21 -7.09 26.83
N LYS A 202 -1.10 -8.07 26.65
CA LYS A 202 -1.58 -8.93 27.73
C LYS A 202 -0.42 -9.61 28.45
N GLN A 203 0.47 -10.27 27.69
CA GLN A 203 1.63 -10.95 28.27
C GLN A 203 2.52 -10.00 29.09
N ALA A 204 2.73 -8.78 28.60
CA ALA A 204 3.53 -7.77 29.29
C ALA A 204 2.81 -7.23 30.54
N ALA A 205 1.51 -6.98 30.46
CA ALA A 205 0.68 -6.50 31.57
C ALA A 205 0.62 -7.53 32.71
N GLU A 206 0.40 -8.80 32.38
CA GLU A 206 0.37 -9.90 33.37
C GLU A 206 1.73 -10.08 34.06
N LYS A 207 2.86 -9.95 33.32
CA LYS A 207 4.22 -9.98 33.92
C LYS A 207 4.44 -8.84 34.91
N LEU A 208 3.79 -7.69 34.72
CA LEU A 208 3.84 -6.53 35.62
C LEU A 208 2.80 -6.62 36.76
N GLY A 209 2.07 -7.74 36.90
CA GLY A 209 1.08 -7.98 37.92
C GLY A 209 -0.24 -7.24 37.73
N MET A 210 -0.57 -6.84 36.50
CA MET A 210 -1.89 -6.28 36.17
C MET A 210 -2.85 -7.38 35.73
N GLU A 211 -4.13 -7.24 36.09
CA GLU A 211 -5.21 -8.02 35.48
C GLU A 211 -5.48 -7.49 34.06
N CYS A 212 -5.44 -8.37 33.05
CA CYS A 212 -5.72 -7.98 31.67
C CYS A 212 -6.94 -8.72 31.12
N VAL A 213 -7.98 -8.00 30.79
CA VAL A 213 -9.17 -8.50 30.10
C VAL A 213 -9.05 -8.21 28.62
N VAL A 214 -9.26 -9.23 27.78
CA VAL A 214 -9.17 -9.11 26.33
C VAL A 214 -10.48 -9.53 25.70
N GLU A 215 -11.04 -8.66 24.88
CA GLU A 215 -12.27 -8.92 24.10
C GLU A 215 -12.10 -8.46 22.65
N SER A 216 -12.92 -9.03 21.77
CA SER A 216 -12.93 -8.67 20.35
C SER A 216 -14.34 -8.31 19.90
N PHE A 217 -14.43 -7.37 18.97
CA PHE A 217 -15.65 -7.01 18.26
C PHE A 217 -15.58 -7.47 16.80
N PRO A 218 -16.71 -7.70 16.12
CA PRO A 218 -16.77 -8.06 14.70
C PRO A 218 -16.21 -7.02 13.77
#